data_70592595f8176c4d5f3c20d16119d0cb
#
_entry.id   70592595f8176c4d5f3c20d16119d0cb
#
_cell.length_a   1.000
_cell.length_b   1.000
_cell.length_c   1.000
_cell.angle_alpha   90.00
_cell.angle_beta   90.00
_cell.angle_gamma   90.00
#
_symmetry.space_group_name_H-M   'P 1'
#
loop_
_entity.id
_entity.type
_entity.pdbx_description
1 polymer ?
#
loop_
_entity_poly.entity_id
_entity_poly.type
_entity_poly.pdbx_seq_one_letter_code
_entity_poly.pdbx_strand_id
1 'polypeptide(L)'
;MNKKIYFTLIFIMSIALIGIILVQGFWIKTTLDNKEEQFSLNINQALKSVSEQIQSRELRDYLAVYQKLVDSIGSPKESQLTAVFKYVDRNENTNQTYIYSHGILEEDYNISAKLFEPNVSDTSSILEYKGLKTTTIIDEAFDREMKNMSSIERLQRVERLSLMDKAKYASVFMELAALKPIHRRLTNVELELLLQRELRDRDIDIPFQYRVFNGSFATKVGSDNYTNLYGLKKYKSPLFVNEKGDSDFELVIAFPERKLYIRSSLINLILLSLLFTLTIIITFSSTIYQILKQKKVSEIKSDFINNMTHEFKTPIATIKLALDAINNDKIQNDLNKRNKYLKMIKDENERMNFQV
;
A
#
# COMPACT_ATOMS: atom_id res chain seq x y z
N MET A 1 -14.39 -39.86 -34.69
CA MET A 1 -13.66 -39.56 -33.46
C MET A 1 -14.38 -40.22 -32.27
N ASN A 2 -13.66 -40.89 -31.38
CA ASN A 2 -14.24 -41.71 -30.31
C ASN A 2 -15.04 -40.86 -29.33
N LYS A 3 -16.26 -41.26 -28.94
CA LYS A 3 -17.10 -40.58 -27.93
C LYS A 3 -16.31 -40.23 -26.64
N LYS A 4 -15.37 -41.11 -26.27
CA LYS A 4 -14.47 -40.91 -25.12
C LYS A 4 -13.59 -39.68 -25.24
N ILE A 5 -13.06 -39.38 -26.44
CA ILE A 5 -12.17 -38.20 -26.66
C ILE A 5 -12.93 -36.89 -26.46
N TYR A 6 -14.19 -36.81 -26.90
CA TYR A 6 -15.02 -35.61 -26.66
C TYR A 6 -15.29 -35.36 -25.19
N PHE A 7 -15.66 -36.39 -24.45
CA PHE A 7 -15.89 -36.25 -23.00
C PHE A 7 -14.61 -35.85 -22.26
N THR A 8 -13.47 -36.45 -22.63
CA THR A 8 -12.17 -36.08 -22.06
C THR A 8 -11.83 -34.61 -22.33
N LEU A 9 -12.05 -34.13 -23.56
CA LEU A 9 -11.74 -32.77 -23.96
C LEU A 9 -12.62 -31.74 -23.21
N ILE A 10 -13.95 -31.99 -23.14
CA ILE A 10 -14.87 -31.17 -22.39
C ILE A 10 -14.49 -31.14 -20.90
N PHE A 11 -14.14 -32.29 -20.32
CA PHE A 11 -13.71 -32.41 -18.94
C PHE A 11 -12.45 -31.60 -18.63
N ILE A 12 -11.42 -31.72 -19.47
CA ILE A 12 -10.17 -30.97 -19.36
C ILE A 12 -10.45 -29.44 -19.46
N MET A 13 -11.27 -29.03 -20.44
CA MET A 13 -11.66 -27.63 -20.62
C MET A 13 -12.41 -27.09 -19.39
N SER A 14 -13.31 -27.89 -18.80
CA SER A 14 -14.04 -27.49 -17.59
C SER A 14 -13.11 -27.33 -16.38
N ILE A 15 -12.17 -28.25 -16.20
CA ILE A 15 -11.15 -28.13 -15.15
C ILE A 15 -10.28 -26.89 -15.36
N ALA A 16 -9.83 -26.63 -16.59
CA ALA A 16 -9.05 -25.45 -16.90
C ALA A 16 -9.80 -24.15 -16.58
N LEU A 17 -11.08 -24.06 -16.93
CA LEU A 17 -11.93 -22.92 -16.62
C LEU A 17 -12.07 -22.68 -15.11
N ILE A 18 -12.34 -23.76 -14.36
CA ILE A 18 -12.42 -23.68 -12.90
C ILE A 18 -11.09 -23.23 -12.32
N GLY A 19 -9.96 -23.78 -12.81
CA GLY A 19 -8.62 -23.39 -12.38
C GLY A 19 -8.35 -21.90 -12.60
N ILE A 20 -8.71 -21.36 -13.76
CA ILE A 20 -8.56 -19.94 -14.08
C ILE A 20 -9.37 -19.08 -13.10
N ILE A 21 -10.63 -19.43 -12.84
CA ILE A 21 -11.49 -18.68 -11.90
C ILE A 21 -10.90 -18.69 -10.48
N LEU A 22 -10.39 -19.82 -10.02
CA LEU A 22 -9.77 -19.94 -8.71
C LEU A 22 -8.50 -19.08 -8.61
N VAL A 23 -7.64 -19.11 -9.63
CA VAL A 23 -6.43 -18.28 -9.69
C VAL A 23 -6.77 -16.79 -9.68
N GLN A 24 -7.78 -16.38 -10.46
CA GLN A 24 -8.23 -14.98 -10.48
C GLN A 24 -8.78 -14.54 -9.11
N GLY A 25 -9.59 -15.37 -8.45
CA GLY A 25 -10.10 -15.09 -7.10
C GLY A 25 -8.98 -14.97 -6.07
N PHE A 26 -8.00 -15.87 -6.12
CA PHE A 26 -6.81 -15.80 -5.27
C PHE A 26 -6.00 -14.52 -5.53
N TRP A 27 -5.79 -14.17 -6.79
CA TRP A 27 -5.02 -12.98 -7.17
C TRP A 27 -5.70 -11.67 -6.74
N ILE A 28 -7.03 -11.57 -6.90
CA ILE A 28 -7.81 -10.41 -6.42
C ILE A 28 -7.68 -10.27 -4.90
N LYS A 29 -7.80 -11.38 -4.15
CA LYS A 29 -7.64 -11.36 -2.69
C LYS A 29 -6.24 -10.91 -2.29
N THR A 30 -5.20 -11.48 -2.88
CA THR A 30 -3.80 -11.12 -2.59
C THR A 30 -3.52 -9.64 -2.92
N THR A 31 -4.07 -9.15 -4.03
CA THR A 31 -3.91 -7.73 -4.39
C THR A 31 -4.62 -6.81 -3.40
N LEU A 32 -5.78 -7.22 -2.88
CA LEU A 32 -6.48 -6.46 -1.83
C LEU A 32 -5.64 -6.40 -0.55
N ASP A 33 -5.12 -7.54 -0.09
CA ASP A 33 -4.29 -7.63 1.10
C ASP A 33 -3.00 -6.77 0.96
N ASN A 34 -2.34 -6.83 -0.19
CA ASN A 34 -1.17 -6.01 -0.51
C ASN A 34 -1.49 -4.50 -0.52
N LYS A 35 -2.64 -4.11 -1.05
CA LYS A 35 -3.10 -2.71 -1.03
C LYS A 35 -3.40 -2.21 0.37
N GLU A 36 -3.97 -3.06 1.23
CA GLU A 36 -4.19 -2.72 2.64
C GLU A 36 -2.87 -2.53 3.39
N GLU A 37 -1.89 -3.38 3.14
CA GLU A 37 -0.55 -3.28 3.73
C GLU A 37 0.17 -2.03 3.23
N GLN A 38 0.20 -1.79 1.92
CA GLN A 38 0.80 -0.60 1.31
C GLN A 38 0.19 0.69 1.86
N PHE A 39 -1.13 0.75 1.98
CA PHE A 39 -1.82 1.88 2.60
C PHE A 39 -1.35 2.10 4.04
N SER A 40 -1.25 1.02 4.83
CA SER A 40 -0.80 1.09 6.23
C SER A 40 0.65 1.55 6.34
N LEU A 41 1.53 1.08 5.46
CA LEU A 41 2.93 1.51 5.40
C LEU A 41 3.05 2.99 5.03
N ASN A 42 2.32 3.44 4.01
CA ASN A 42 2.32 4.84 3.58
C ASN A 42 1.86 5.78 4.70
N ILE A 43 0.80 5.40 5.45
CA ILE A 43 0.33 6.18 6.60
C ILE A 43 1.40 6.25 7.70
N ASN A 44 2.00 5.14 8.08
CA ASN A 44 3.01 5.13 9.12
C ASN A 44 4.23 5.97 8.73
N GLN A 45 4.65 5.93 7.47
CA GLN A 45 5.72 6.80 6.95
C GLN A 45 5.32 8.27 6.95
N ALA A 46 4.09 8.61 6.56
CA ALA A 46 3.57 9.97 6.62
C ALA A 46 3.57 10.51 8.05
N LEU A 47 3.05 9.73 9.00
CA LEU A 47 3.03 10.10 10.41
C LEU A 47 4.42 10.31 10.99
N LYS A 48 5.36 9.43 10.65
CA LYS A 48 6.76 9.56 11.06
C LYS A 48 7.39 10.83 10.50
N SER A 49 7.18 11.12 9.22
CA SER A 49 7.66 12.34 8.57
C SER A 49 7.09 13.59 9.22
N VAL A 50 5.78 13.60 9.52
CA VAL A 50 5.12 14.72 10.25
C VAL A 50 5.74 14.91 11.63
N SER A 51 5.95 13.84 12.38
CA SER A 51 6.58 13.89 13.71
C SER A 51 7.97 14.49 13.65
N GLU A 52 8.81 14.04 12.71
CA GLU A 52 10.17 14.53 12.51
C GLU A 52 10.18 16.02 12.07
N GLN A 53 9.26 16.44 11.22
CA GLN A 53 9.13 17.83 10.79
C GLN A 53 8.74 18.76 11.94
N ILE A 54 7.78 18.34 12.77
CA ILE A 54 7.35 19.11 13.95
C ILE A 54 8.51 19.27 14.94
N GLN A 55 9.21 18.18 15.24
CA GLN A 55 10.35 18.21 16.15
C GLN A 55 11.51 19.05 15.60
N SER A 56 11.79 18.94 14.31
CA SER A 56 12.83 19.75 13.66
C SER A 56 12.46 21.24 13.59
N ARG A 57 11.18 21.57 13.40
CA ARG A 57 10.70 22.95 13.45
C ARG A 57 10.86 23.52 14.87
N GLU A 58 10.43 22.78 15.90
CA GLU A 58 10.55 23.21 17.27
C GLU A 58 12.02 23.46 17.67
N LEU A 59 12.91 22.55 17.31
CA LEU A 59 14.35 22.71 17.54
C LEU A 59 14.91 23.97 16.82
N ARG A 60 14.51 24.20 15.57
CA ARG A 60 14.95 25.41 14.82
C ARG A 60 14.48 26.68 15.49
N ASP A 61 13.25 26.71 16.01
CA ASP A 61 12.71 27.88 16.70
C ASP A 61 13.53 28.21 17.96
N TYR A 62 13.88 27.21 18.75
CA TYR A 62 14.76 27.39 19.92
C TYR A 62 16.17 27.84 19.55
N LEU A 63 16.78 27.22 18.55
CA LEU A 63 18.11 27.60 18.09
C LEU A 63 18.15 29.03 17.53
N ALA A 64 17.09 29.48 16.85
CA ALA A 64 16.99 30.84 16.35
C ALA A 64 16.95 31.88 17.49
N VAL A 65 16.21 31.57 18.57
CA VAL A 65 16.14 32.42 19.78
C VAL A 65 17.49 32.45 20.48
N TYR A 66 18.13 31.29 20.62
CA TYR A 66 19.47 31.19 21.19
C TYR A 66 20.48 32.03 20.40
N GLN A 67 20.53 31.92 19.08
CA GLN A 67 21.42 32.70 18.24
C GLN A 67 21.18 34.22 18.35
N LYS A 68 19.91 34.63 18.46
CA LYS A 68 19.59 36.04 18.70
C LYS A 68 20.15 36.54 20.02
N LEU A 69 20.08 35.73 21.08
CA LEU A 69 20.69 36.04 22.37
C LEU A 69 22.21 36.15 22.24
N VAL A 70 22.87 35.22 21.58
CA VAL A 70 24.32 35.25 21.33
C VAL A 70 24.72 36.49 20.56
N ASP A 71 23.96 36.87 19.53
CA ASP A 71 24.20 38.08 18.71
C ASP A 71 24.05 39.38 19.54
N SER A 72 23.20 39.36 20.55
CA SER A 72 22.91 40.57 21.38
C SER A 72 23.80 40.72 22.61
N ILE A 73 24.19 39.63 23.23
CA ILE A 73 24.92 39.60 24.53
C ILE A 73 26.39 39.16 24.32
N GLY A 74 26.72 38.60 23.16
CA GLY A 74 28.00 37.92 22.89
C GLY A 74 27.98 36.48 23.29
N SER A 75 28.96 35.70 22.75
CA SER A 75 29.13 34.30 23.13
C SER A 75 29.40 34.20 24.63
N PRO A 76 28.81 33.19 25.30
CA PRO A 76 29.13 32.94 26.72
C PRO A 76 30.65 32.84 26.87
N LYS A 77 31.24 33.68 27.70
CA LYS A 77 32.65 33.51 28.04
C LYS A 77 32.78 32.21 28.83
N GLU A 78 33.80 31.41 28.48
CA GLU A 78 34.23 30.29 29.31
C GLU A 78 34.64 30.81 30.67
N SER A 79 33.73 30.82 31.62
CA SER A 79 33.97 31.15 33.03
C SER A 79 33.51 29.97 33.87
N GLN A 80 34.06 29.88 35.08
CA GLN A 80 33.88 28.77 36.02
C GLN A 80 32.43 28.32 36.29
N LEU A 81 31.45 29.13 35.92
CA LEU A 81 30.02 28.79 35.85
C LEU A 81 29.53 28.95 34.43
N THR A 82 29.56 27.92 33.65
CA THR A 82 28.97 27.95 32.29
C THR A 82 27.45 27.86 32.45
N ALA A 83 26.79 28.99 32.57
CA ALA A 83 25.34 29.04 32.41
C ALA A 83 25.03 28.69 30.95
N VAL A 84 24.71 27.45 30.71
CA VAL A 84 24.53 26.94 29.37
C VAL A 84 23.26 27.44 28.73
N PHE A 85 22.24 27.75 29.57
CA PHE A 85 20.95 28.21 29.05
C PHE A 85 20.06 28.83 30.14
N LYS A 86 19.35 29.91 29.77
CA LYS A 86 18.30 30.51 30.57
C LYS A 86 17.05 30.64 29.71
N TYR A 87 15.98 29.93 30.05
CA TYR A 87 14.69 29.97 29.37
C TYR A 87 13.66 30.63 30.29
N VAL A 88 12.82 31.49 29.71
CA VAL A 88 11.79 32.23 30.40
C VAL A 88 10.44 31.94 29.75
N ASP A 89 9.51 31.33 30.44
CA ASP A 89 8.14 31.09 29.99
C ASP A 89 7.14 31.87 30.86
N ARG A 90 6.18 32.55 30.23
CA ARG A 90 5.15 33.31 30.90
C ARG A 90 3.81 32.60 30.86
N ASN A 91 3.22 32.39 32.01
CA ASN A 91 1.85 31.90 32.11
C ASN A 91 0.89 33.11 32.04
N GLU A 92 0.17 33.27 30.92
CA GLU A 92 -0.76 34.38 30.69
C GLU A 92 -1.93 34.39 31.70
N ASN A 93 -2.29 33.22 32.27
CA ASN A 93 -3.37 33.12 33.24
C ASN A 93 -2.95 33.52 34.67
N THR A 94 -1.68 33.37 35.01
CA THR A 94 -1.15 33.61 36.35
C THR A 94 -0.20 34.81 36.41
N ASN A 95 0.08 35.43 35.27
CA ASN A 95 1.06 36.51 35.08
C ASN A 95 2.46 36.19 35.65
N GLN A 96 2.79 34.88 35.66
CA GLN A 96 4.05 34.37 36.18
C GLN A 96 4.97 33.97 35.03
N THR A 97 6.23 34.37 35.14
CA THR A 97 7.29 33.99 34.20
C THR A 97 8.21 33.01 34.87
N TYR A 98 8.35 31.86 34.25
CA TYR A 98 9.26 30.79 34.69
C TYR A 98 10.60 30.97 33.99
N ILE A 99 11.67 31.11 34.75
CA ILE A 99 13.03 31.09 34.26
C ILE A 99 13.61 29.73 34.60
N TYR A 100 13.94 28.98 33.56
CA TYR A 100 14.69 27.77 33.69
C TYR A 100 16.14 28.06 33.30
N SER A 101 17.08 27.72 34.14
CA SER A 101 18.51 27.78 33.83
C SER A 101 19.18 26.44 34.09
N HIS A 102 19.97 26.04 33.12
CA HIS A 102 20.83 24.87 33.22
C HIS A 102 22.27 25.37 33.13
N GLY A 103 23.07 25.04 34.12
CA GLY A 103 24.48 25.38 34.16
C GLY A 103 25.33 24.14 34.52
N ILE A 104 26.58 24.17 34.14
CA ILE A 104 27.60 23.25 34.63
C ILE A 104 28.40 24.06 35.65
N LEU A 105 28.32 23.64 36.91
CA LEU A 105 29.17 24.16 37.98
C LEU A 105 30.46 23.35 38.01
N GLU A 106 31.58 24.02 37.77
CA GLU A 106 32.91 23.49 37.99
C GLU A 106 33.30 23.89 39.40
N GLU A 107 33.42 22.90 40.27
CA GLU A 107 33.91 23.10 41.63
C GLU A 107 35.37 22.67 41.71
N ASP A 108 36.27 23.64 41.91
CA ASP A 108 37.69 23.38 42.20
C ASP A 108 37.84 23.36 43.73
N TYR A 109 38.09 22.20 44.26
CA TYR A 109 38.31 22.00 45.71
C TYR A 109 39.71 22.43 46.17
N ASN A 110 40.59 22.82 45.23
CA ASN A 110 41.96 23.20 45.49
C ASN A 110 42.72 22.19 46.38
N ILE A 111 42.33 20.90 46.26
CA ILE A 111 42.91 19.78 46.98
C ILE A 111 43.80 19.05 46.02
N SER A 112 45.10 18.89 46.41
CA SER A 112 46.05 18.12 45.61
C SER A 112 45.60 16.65 45.46
N ALA A 113 45.50 16.17 44.24
CA ALA A 113 45.19 14.77 43.93
C ALA A 113 46.17 13.78 44.56
N LYS A 114 47.38 14.22 44.89
CA LYS A 114 48.43 13.45 45.61
C LYS A 114 47.97 12.96 46.97
N LEU A 115 46.99 13.60 47.59
CA LEU A 115 46.43 13.19 48.87
C LEU A 115 45.67 11.84 48.76
N PHE A 116 45.21 11.49 47.58
CA PHE A 116 44.43 10.28 47.32
C PHE A 116 45.23 9.26 46.49
N GLU A 117 46.15 9.74 45.66
CA GLU A 117 46.91 8.93 44.75
C GLU A 117 48.40 9.41 44.72
N PRO A 118 49.33 8.73 45.45
CA PRO A 118 50.70 9.22 45.66
C PRO A 118 51.56 9.39 44.42
N ASN A 119 51.15 8.78 43.29
CA ASN A 119 51.90 8.80 42.01
C ASN A 119 51.50 9.94 41.07
N VAL A 120 50.59 10.82 41.46
CA VAL A 120 50.12 11.95 40.65
C VAL A 120 50.94 13.22 40.94
N SER A 121 51.17 14.06 39.92
CA SER A 121 51.97 15.29 40.07
C SER A 121 51.31 16.29 41.05
N ASP A 122 52.11 17.07 41.75
CA ASP A 122 51.67 18.09 42.76
C ASP A 122 50.80 19.22 42.19
N THR A 123 50.69 19.32 40.84
CA THR A 123 49.90 20.35 40.17
C THR A 123 48.49 19.89 39.77
N SER A 124 48.10 18.66 40.13
CA SER A 124 46.75 18.16 39.79
C SER A 124 45.80 18.45 40.92
N SER A 125 44.77 19.27 40.65
CA SER A 125 43.62 19.54 41.55
C SER A 125 42.43 18.63 41.22
N ILE A 126 41.59 18.41 42.25
CA ILE A 126 40.34 17.67 42.05
C ILE A 126 39.28 18.67 41.60
N LEU A 127 38.81 18.45 40.38
CA LEU A 127 37.71 19.21 39.75
C LEU A 127 36.48 18.33 39.71
N GLU A 128 35.35 18.88 40.17
CA GLU A 128 34.05 18.22 40.08
C GLU A 128 33.13 19.03 39.20
N TYR A 129 32.47 18.39 38.26
CA TYR A 129 31.48 19.01 37.37
C TYR A 129 30.08 18.60 37.81
N LYS A 130 29.25 19.57 38.24
CA LYS A 130 27.87 19.33 38.62
C LYS A 130 26.91 20.01 37.64
N GLY A 131 25.99 19.27 37.07
CA GLY A 131 24.87 19.82 36.33
C GLY A 131 23.89 20.47 37.30
N LEU A 132 23.76 21.80 37.27
CA LEU A 132 22.80 22.57 38.12
C LEU A 132 21.58 22.95 37.29
N LYS A 133 20.42 22.40 37.65
CA LYS A 133 19.12 22.80 37.08
C LYS A 133 18.42 23.72 38.08
N THR A 134 18.21 24.97 37.73
CA THR A 134 17.45 25.91 38.57
C THR A 134 16.25 26.45 37.83
N THR A 135 15.08 26.47 38.49
CA THR A 135 13.89 27.10 37.99
C THR A 135 13.62 28.35 38.83
N THR A 136 13.69 29.53 38.21
CA THR A 136 13.39 30.80 38.86
C THR A 136 12.16 31.43 38.20
N ILE A 137 11.26 32.01 39.00
CA ILE A 137 10.03 32.64 38.50
C ILE A 137 10.25 34.16 38.46
N ILE A 138 10.22 34.77 37.27
CA ILE A 138 10.33 36.24 37.07
C ILE A 138 9.39 36.69 35.95
N ASP A 139 9.03 37.98 35.96
CA ASP A 139 8.07 38.64 35.07
C ASP A 139 8.68 39.29 33.80
N GLU A 140 8.01 39.11 32.67
CA GLU A 140 7.92 39.97 31.48
C GLU A 140 9.12 40.30 30.57
N ALA A 141 9.48 39.57 29.52
CA ALA A 141 9.99 40.19 28.26
C ALA A 141 10.22 39.22 27.04
N PHE A 142 10.36 37.92 27.31
CA PHE A 142 10.88 36.98 26.30
C PHE A 142 9.88 36.58 25.18
N ASP A 143 8.59 36.52 25.55
CA ASP A 143 7.54 36.05 24.61
C ASP A 143 7.26 37.04 23.47
N ARG A 144 7.54 38.33 23.67
CA ARG A 144 7.38 39.38 22.63
C ARG A 144 8.38 39.21 21.49
N GLU A 145 9.60 38.77 21.78
CA GLU A 145 10.66 38.68 20.77
C GLU A 145 10.46 37.47 19.86
N MET A 146 9.95 36.34 20.39
CA MET A 146 9.69 35.15 19.63
C MET A 146 8.54 35.32 18.63
N LYS A 147 7.51 36.06 18.97
CA LYS A 147 6.38 36.39 18.09
C LYS A 147 6.76 37.34 16.94
N ASN A 148 7.81 38.13 17.11
CA ASN A 148 8.20 39.17 16.16
C ASN A 148 9.23 38.72 15.11
N MET A 149 9.76 37.49 15.21
CA MET A 149 10.71 36.95 14.22
C MET A 149 10.01 36.29 13.04
N SER A 150 10.35 36.71 11.81
CA SER A 150 9.88 36.03 10.61
C SER A 150 10.52 34.63 10.46
N SER A 151 9.84 33.73 9.71
CA SER A 151 10.37 32.39 9.44
C SER A 151 11.70 32.40 8.71
N ILE A 152 11.91 33.42 7.83
CA ILE A 152 13.15 33.59 7.08
C ILE A 152 14.30 34.01 7.99
N GLU A 153 14.06 34.94 8.92
CA GLU A 153 15.06 35.33 9.91
C GLU A 153 15.48 34.18 10.82
N ARG A 154 14.54 33.35 11.22
CA ARG A 154 14.82 32.13 12.01
C ARG A 154 15.74 31.17 11.27
N LEU A 155 15.45 30.89 9.99
CA LEU A 155 16.28 30.03 9.14
C LEU A 155 17.70 30.54 8.99
N GLN A 156 17.87 31.82 8.62
CA GLN A 156 19.18 32.44 8.43
C GLN A 156 20.04 32.46 9.69
N ARG A 157 19.44 32.57 10.87
CA ARG A 157 20.17 32.54 12.14
C ARG A 157 20.63 31.12 12.51
N VAL A 158 19.79 30.13 12.30
CA VAL A 158 20.14 28.71 12.57
C VAL A 158 21.24 28.22 11.63
N GLU A 159 21.29 28.70 10.39
CA GLU A 159 22.37 28.36 9.46
C GLU A 159 23.75 28.83 9.91
N ARG A 160 23.83 29.92 10.66
CA ARG A 160 25.10 30.45 11.20
C ARG A 160 25.67 29.62 12.37
N LEU A 161 24.85 28.79 13.02
CA LEU A 161 25.33 27.94 14.10
C LEU A 161 26.09 26.73 13.54
N SER A 162 27.22 26.41 14.18
CA SER A 162 27.98 25.21 13.86
C SER A 162 27.13 23.95 14.15
N LEU A 163 27.45 22.85 13.47
CA LEU A 163 26.80 21.55 13.75
C LEU A 163 27.00 21.10 15.20
N MET A 164 28.17 21.43 15.76
CA MET A 164 28.52 21.09 17.15
C MET A 164 27.68 21.88 18.15
N ASP A 165 27.45 23.18 17.91
CA ASP A 165 26.58 23.99 18.76
C ASP A 165 25.12 23.50 18.67
N LYS A 166 24.64 23.17 17.47
CA LYS A 166 23.31 22.59 17.27
C LYS A 166 23.11 21.31 18.08
N ALA A 167 24.08 20.39 18.05
CA ALA A 167 24.01 19.16 18.78
C ALA A 167 24.10 19.36 20.29
N LYS A 168 24.99 20.26 20.75
CA LYS A 168 25.20 20.57 22.17
C LYS A 168 23.93 21.11 22.85
N TYR A 169 23.15 21.90 22.13
CA TYR A 169 21.94 22.52 22.70
C TYR A 169 20.64 21.78 22.38
N ALA A 170 20.67 20.80 21.46
CA ALA A 170 19.47 20.07 21.06
C ALA A 170 18.78 19.36 22.24
N SER A 171 19.54 18.65 23.07
CA SER A 171 18.99 17.95 24.24
C SER A 171 18.39 18.91 25.26
N VAL A 172 19.08 20.03 25.52
CA VAL A 172 18.59 21.07 26.46
C VAL A 172 17.28 21.68 25.94
N PHE A 173 17.21 21.97 24.64
CA PHE A 173 15.98 22.54 24.06
C PHE A 173 14.82 21.55 24.04
N MET A 174 15.08 20.27 23.82
CA MET A 174 14.07 19.21 23.92
C MET A 174 13.49 19.10 25.35
N GLU A 175 14.36 19.14 26.38
CA GLU A 175 13.91 19.14 27.77
C GLU A 175 13.05 20.37 28.11
N LEU A 176 13.46 21.55 27.63
CA LEU A 176 12.70 22.79 27.85
C LEU A 176 11.35 22.77 27.11
N ALA A 177 11.33 22.26 25.90
CA ALA A 177 10.11 22.11 25.14
C ALA A 177 9.13 21.16 25.83
N ALA A 178 9.63 20.11 26.48
CA ALA A 178 8.79 19.15 27.21
C ALA A 178 8.02 19.80 28.39
N LEU A 179 8.53 20.89 28.95
CA LEU A 179 7.84 21.64 30.01
C LEU A 179 6.63 22.45 29.51
N LYS A 180 6.53 22.67 28.18
CA LYS A 180 5.42 23.42 27.60
C LYS A 180 4.21 22.52 27.33
N PRO A 181 2.99 23.00 27.58
CA PRO A 181 1.78 22.27 27.21
C PRO A 181 1.67 22.13 25.70
N ILE A 182 1.14 21.00 25.25
CA ILE A 182 1.10 20.61 23.83
C ILE A 182 0.48 21.67 22.92
N HIS A 183 -0.56 22.36 23.34
CA HIS A 183 -1.25 23.40 22.55
C HIS A 183 -0.38 24.65 22.27
N ARG A 184 0.72 24.85 23.01
CA ARG A 184 1.72 25.88 22.73
C ARG A 184 2.85 25.40 21.85
N ARG A 185 3.09 24.08 21.80
CA ARG A 185 4.11 23.45 20.97
C ARG A 185 3.60 23.18 19.56
N LEU A 186 2.30 22.88 19.42
CA LEU A 186 1.70 22.46 18.16
C LEU A 186 0.28 23.01 18.04
N THR A 187 -0.04 23.67 16.93
CA THR A 187 -1.38 24.14 16.61
C THR A 187 -2.15 23.14 15.74
N ASN A 188 -3.49 23.15 15.84
CA ASN A 188 -4.33 22.30 14.98
C ASN A 188 -4.08 22.57 13.49
N VAL A 189 -4.02 23.86 13.12
CA VAL A 189 -3.82 24.27 11.71
C VAL A 189 -2.50 23.76 11.15
N GLU A 190 -1.42 23.87 11.92
CA GLU A 190 -0.11 23.38 11.50
C GLU A 190 -0.10 21.86 11.31
N LEU A 191 -0.62 21.12 12.30
CA LEU A 191 -0.67 19.66 12.25
C LEU A 191 -1.51 19.17 11.07
N GLU A 192 -2.66 19.80 10.84
CA GLU A 192 -3.55 19.45 9.75
C GLU A 192 -2.90 19.69 8.37
N LEU A 193 -2.24 20.83 8.18
CA LEU A 193 -1.53 21.15 6.94
C LEU A 193 -0.39 20.17 6.68
N LEU A 194 0.39 19.81 7.70
CA LEU A 194 1.46 18.84 7.57
C LEU A 194 0.92 17.45 7.21
N LEU A 195 -0.13 17.01 7.89
CA LEU A 195 -0.79 15.73 7.60
C LEU A 195 -1.36 15.70 6.18
N GLN A 196 -2.09 16.73 5.77
CA GLN A 196 -2.65 16.83 4.42
C GLN A 196 -1.56 16.77 3.36
N ARG A 197 -0.46 17.50 3.54
CA ARG A 197 0.66 17.49 2.61
C ARG A 197 1.31 16.11 2.53
N GLU A 198 1.70 15.52 3.66
CA GLU A 198 2.40 14.24 3.70
C GLU A 198 1.54 13.07 3.18
N LEU A 199 0.22 13.12 3.41
CA LEU A 199 -0.72 12.15 2.87
C LEU A 199 -0.90 12.30 1.36
N ARG A 200 -1.04 13.55 0.87
CA ARG A 200 -1.18 13.83 -0.57
C ARG A 200 0.09 13.45 -1.35
N ASP A 201 1.27 13.69 -0.79
CA ASP A 201 2.55 13.31 -1.39
C ASP A 201 2.69 11.76 -1.55
N ARG A 202 1.80 11.00 -0.88
CA ARG A 202 1.70 9.52 -0.98
C ARG A 202 0.42 9.05 -1.66
N ASP A 203 -0.22 9.91 -2.45
CA ASP A 203 -1.47 9.64 -3.17
C ASP A 203 -2.64 9.22 -2.26
N ILE A 204 -2.67 9.71 -1.00
CA ILE A 204 -3.76 9.47 -0.06
C ILE A 204 -4.55 10.76 0.11
N ASP A 205 -5.62 10.90 -0.68
CA ASP A 205 -6.52 12.06 -0.66
C ASP A 205 -7.94 11.64 -0.21
N ILE A 206 -8.05 11.22 1.05
CA ILE A 206 -9.31 10.84 1.68
C ILE A 206 -9.48 11.55 3.03
N PRO A 207 -10.73 11.79 3.47
CA PRO A 207 -11.00 12.39 4.76
C PRO A 207 -10.37 11.60 5.90
N PHE A 208 -9.72 12.31 6.80
CA PHE A 208 -9.12 11.73 7.99
C PHE A 208 -9.53 12.49 9.24
N GLN A 209 -9.42 11.82 10.37
CA GLN A 209 -9.60 12.40 11.69
C GLN A 209 -8.35 12.11 12.52
N TYR A 210 -7.89 13.10 13.27
CA TYR A 210 -6.68 12.96 14.06
C TYR A 210 -6.87 13.56 15.46
N ARG A 211 -6.10 13.07 16.42
CA ARG A 211 -5.99 13.63 17.75
C ARG A 211 -4.66 13.27 18.40
N VAL A 212 -4.14 14.20 19.17
CA VAL A 212 -2.96 13.96 19.98
C VAL A 212 -3.38 13.53 21.38
N PHE A 213 -2.76 12.46 21.86
CA PHE A 213 -2.96 11.91 23.19
C PHE A 213 -1.72 12.15 24.05
N ASN A 214 -1.93 12.32 25.36
CA ASN A 214 -0.91 12.25 26.38
C ASN A 214 -1.24 11.02 27.25
N GLY A 215 -0.49 9.92 27.05
CA GLY A 215 -0.86 8.63 27.58
C GLY A 215 -2.28 8.23 27.14
N SER A 216 -3.21 8.09 28.10
CA SER A 216 -4.61 7.73 27.82
C SER A 216 -5.53 8.94 27.61
N PHE A 217 -5.05 10.16 27.82
CA PHE A 217 -5.87 11.36 27.79
C PHE A 217 -5.80 12.07 26.46
N ALA A 218 -6.98 12.38 25.89
CA ALA A 218 -7.06 13.19 24.68
C ALA A 218 -6.73 14.66 24.98
N THR A 219 -5.82 15.23 24.19
CA THR A 219 -5.46 16.65 24.29
C THR A 219 -6.43 17.54 23.51
N LYS A 220 -6.26 18.86 23.60
CA LYS A 220 -7.01 19.83 22.79
C LYS A 220 -6.56 19.88 21.33
N VAL A 221 -5.41 19.25 20.99
CA VAL A 221 -4.89 19.22 19.63
C VAL A 221 -5.51 18.05 18.87
N GLY A 222 -6.32 18.35 17.86
CA GLY A 222 -7.01 17.36 17.06
C GLY A 222 -8.12 17.97 16.21
N SER A 223 -8.69 17.17 15.30
CA SER A 223 -9.81 17.58 14.48
C SER A 223 -11.09 17.80 15.30
N ASP A 224 -11.89 18.80 14.93
CA ASP A 224 -13.12 19.17 15.64
C ASP A 224 -14.15 18.02 15.68
N ASN A 225 -14.21 17.23 14.62
CA ASN A 225 -15.13 16.10 14.47
C ASN A 225 -14.54 14.77 14.95
N TYR A 226 -13.56 14.78 15.86
CA TYR A 226 -13.01 13.55 16.41
C TYR A 226 -14.06 12.86 17.28
N THR A 227 -14.91 12.09 16.67
CA THR A 227 -15.85 11.19 17.33
C THR A 227 -15.14 9.90 17.72
N ASN A 228 -15.70 9.21 18.72
CA ASN A 228 -15.14 7.97 19.23
C ASN A 228 -15.07 6.94 18.09
N LEU A 229 -13.88 6.74 17.54
CA LEU A 229 -13.63 5.91 16.36
C LEU A 229 -13.60 4.41 16.73
N TYR A 230 -14.67 3.93 17.38
CA TYR A 230 -14.84 2.51 17.66
C TYR A 230 -14.93 1.73 16.33
N GLY A 231 -14.12 0.67 16.22
CA GLY A 231 -14.14 -0.22 15.07
C GLY A 231 -13.32 0.25 13.85
N LEU A 232 -12.74 1.46 13.85
CA LEU A 232 -11.82 1.89 12.80
C LEU A 232 -10.37 1.52 13.14
N LYS A 233 -9.60 1.17 12.12
CA LYS A 233 -8.16 0.96 12.26
C LYS A 233 -7.50 2.31 12.52
N LYS A 234 -6.80 2.41 13.65
CA LYS A 234 -6.05 3.58 14.09
C LYS A 234 -4.58 3.39 13.76
N TYR A 235 -3.96 4.46 13.28
CA TYR A 235 -2.52 4.54 13.05
C TYR A 235 -1.96 5.51 14.07
N LYS A 236 -0.77 5.20 14.58
CA LYS A 236 -0.19 5.91 15.71
C LYS A 236 1.28 6.22 15.44
N SER A 237 1.71 7.38 15.88
CA SER A 237 3.11 7.78 15.85
C SER A 237 3.45 8.60 17.09
N PRO A 238 4.60 8.36 17.73
CA PRO A 238 5.05 9.22 18.82
C PRO A 238 5.38 10.60 18.30
N LEU A 239 5.06 11.64 19.09
CA LEU A 239 5.45 13.02 18.84
C LEU A 239 6.47 13.46 19.89
N PHE A 240 7.46 14.28 19.48
CA PHE A 240 8.45 14.84 20.40
C PHE A 240 9.26 13.76 21.14
N VAL A 241 9.84 12.85 20.36
CA VAL A 241 10.63 11.74 20.88
C VAL A 241 11.90 12.27 21.56
N ASN A 242 12.18 11.84 22.78
CA ASN A 242 13.38 12.18 23.51
C ASN A 242 14.59 11.34 23.03
N GLU A 243 15.80 11.62 23.56
CA GLU A 243 17.02 10.89 23.20
C GLU A 243 16.97 9.38 23.53
N LYS A 244 16.11 8.98 24.48
CA LYS A 244 15.90 7.57 24.85
C LYS A 244 14.91 6.85 23.96
N GLY A 245 14.27 7.56 23.02
CA GLY A 245 13.24 6.99 22.16
C GLY A 245 11.82 7.04 22.75
N ASP A 246 11.64 7.61 23.95
CA ASP A 246 10.34 7.72 24.61
C ASP A 246 9.62 9.01 24.23
N SER A 247 8.30 8.99 24.29
CA SER A 247 7.45 10.16 24.07
C SER A 247 6.21 10.12 24.96
N ASP A 248 5.86 11.27 25.52
CA ASP A 248 4.62 11.46 26.29
C ASP A 248 3.40 11.69 25.38
N PHE A 249 3.61 12.04 24.12
CA PHE A 249 2.56 12.38 23.18
C PHE A 249 2.48 11.41 22.01
N GLU A 250 1.28 10.96 21.71
CA GLU A 250 1.00 10.06 20.59
C GLU A 250 0.00 10.72 19.63
N LEU A 251 0.39 10.88 18.37
CA LEU A 251 -0.50 11.27 17.28
C LEU A 251 -1.28 10.04 16.80
N VAL A 252 -2.58 10.11 16.88
CA VAL A 252 -3.49 9.06 16.40
C VAL A 252 -4.29 9.60 15.22
N ILE A 253 -4.29 8.88 14.11
CA ILE A 253 -5.08 9.18 12.91
C ILE A 253 -5.94 7.98 12.52
N ALA A 254 -7.13 8.25 12.00
CA ALA A 254 -8.02 7.24 11.45
C ALA A 254 -8.73 7.76 10.21
N PHE A 255 -9.09 6.82 9.33
CA PHE A 255 -9.71 7.10 8.03
C PHE A 255 -11.08 6.41 7.96
N PRO A 256 -12.18 7.15 8.09
CA PRO A 256 -13.53 6.59 8.03
C PRO A 256 -13.79 5.87 6.70
N GLU A 257 -13.32 6.42 5.58
CA GLU A 257 -13.55 5.91 4.23
C GLU A 257 -12.45 4.97 3.71
N ARG A 258 -11.54 4.51 4.59
CA ARG A 258 -10.42 3.63 4.20
C ARG A 258 -10.83 2.43 3.35
N LYS A 259 -11.89 1.72 3.77
CA LYS A 259 -12.36 0.52 3.07
C LYS A 259 -12.87 0.85 1.66
N LEU A 260 -13.56 1.97 1.53
CA LEU A 260 -14.08 2.43 0.25
C LEU A 260 -12.95 2.80 -0.70
N TYR A 261 -11.97 3.56 -0.21
CA TYR A 261 -10.78 3.96 -0.96
C TYR A 261 -9.98 2.76 -1.49
N ILE A 262 -9.69 1.77 -0.64
CA ILE A 262 -8.95 0.58 -1.05
C ILE A 262 -9.74 -0.22 -2.11
N ARG A 263 -11.05 -0.37 -1.94
CA ARG A 263 -11.90 -1.07 -2.92
C ARG A 263 -12.00 -0.31 -4.25
N SER A 264 -12.18 1.00 -4.22
CA SER A 264 -12.28 1.81 -5.44
C SER A 264 -10.98 1.76 -6.27
N SER A 265 -9.84 1.71 -5.61
CA SER A 265 -8.53 1.55 -6.27
C SER A 265 -8.39 0.23 -7.04
N LEU A 266 -9.20 -0.80 -6.72
CA LEU A 266 -9.17 -2.11 -7.37
C LEU A 266 -10.24 -2.31 -8.43
N ILE A 267 -11.19 -1.37 -8.57
CA ILE A 267 -12.37 -1.57 -9.41
C ILE A 267 -12.00 -1.82 -10.87
N ASN A 268 -11.03 -1.09 -11.42
CA ASN A 268 -10.58 -1.25 -12.80
C ASN A 268 -9.95 -2.63 -13.03
N LEU A 269 -9.22 -3.13 -12.06
CA LEU A 269 -8.57 -4.44 -12.10
C LEU A 269 -9.61 -5.56 -12.01
N ILE A 270 -10.63 -5.41 -11.17
CA ILE A 270 -11.74 -6.36 -11.06
C ILE A 270 -12.54 -6.38 -12.37
N LEU A 271 -12.84 -5.22 -12.97
CA LEU A 271 -13.54 -5.13 -14.24
C LEU A 271 -12.75 -5.79 -15.38
N LEU A 272 -11.44 -5.55 -15.44
CA LEU A 272 -10.57 -6.19 -16.43
C LEU A 272 -10.54 -7.72 -16.26
N SER A 273 -10.42 -8.23 -15.03
CA SER A 273 -10.48 -9.65 -14.72
C SER A 273 -11.81 -10.27 -15.14
N LEU A 274 -12.94 -9.59 -14.87
CA LEU A 274 -14.26 -10.03 -15.28
C LEU A 274 -14.39 -10.11 -16.81
N LEU A 275 -13.87 -9.10 -17.53
CA LEU A 275 -13.86 -9.08 -19.01
C LEU A 275 -13.09 -10.28 -19.59
N PHE A 276 -11.91 -10.57 -19.04
CA PHE A 276 -11.13 -11.74 -19.46
C PHE A 276 -11.86 -13.06 -19.20
N THR A 277 -12.47 -13.19 -18.01
CA THR A 277 -13.25 -14.38 -17.66
C THR A 277 -14.41 -14.57 -18.64
N LEU A 278 -15.15 -13.51 -18.94
CA LEU A 278 -16.26 -13.54 -19.89
C LEU A 278 -15.80 -13.95 -21.29
N THR A 279 -14.70 -13.40 -21.76
CA THR A 279 -14.11 -13.75 -23.06
C THR A 279 -13.75 -15.24 -23.12
N ILE A 280 -13.15 -15.78 -22.07
CA ILE A 280 -12.80 -17.21 -21.97
C ILE A 280 -14.07 -18.07 -22.00
N ILE A 281 -15.11 -17.72 -21.24
CA ILE A 281 -16.39 -18.44 -21.22
C ILE A 281 -17.03 -18.47 -22.61
N ILE A 282 -17.09 -17.33 -23.30
CA ILE A 282 -17.65 -17.22 -24.67
C ILE A 282 -16.85 -18.11 -25.62
N THR A 283 -15.52 -18.05 -25.58
CA THR A 283 -14.65 -18.85 -26.44
C THR A 283 -14.85 -20.36 -26.22
N PHE A 284 -14.90 -20.77 -24.94
CA PHE A 284 -15.16 -22.19 -24.59
C PHE A 284 -16.54 -22.65 -25.06
N SER A 285 -17.58 -21.84 -24.79
CA SER A 285 -18.95 -22.15 -25.23
C SER A 285 -19.04 -22.28 -26.75
N SER A 286 -18.42 -21.37 -27.50
CA SER A 286 -18.34 -21.42 -28.97
C SER A 286 -17.61 -22.67 -29.44
N THR A 287 -16.49 -23.01 -28.84
CA THR A 287 -15.72 -24.20 -29.18
C THR A 287 -16.52 -25.47 -28.94
N ILE A 288 -17.18 -25.61 -27.79
CA ILE A 288 -18.03 -26.75 -27.46
C ILE A 288 -19.18 -26.88 -28.49
N TYR A 289 -19.83 -25.75 -28.78
CA TYR A 289 -20.91 -25.71 -29.78
C TYR A 289 -20.42 -26.20 -31.18
N GLN A 290 -19.27 -25.72 -31.65
CA GLN A 290 -18.68 -26.14 -32.92
C GLN A 290 -18.35 -27.62 -32.93
N ILE A 291 -17.76 -28.15 -31.84
CA ILE A 291 -17.45 -29.58 -31.70
C ILE A 291 -18.73 -30.44 -31.80
N LEU A 292 -19.79 -30.05 -31.08
CA LEU A 292 -21.05 -30.79 -31.12
C LEU A 292 -21.71 -30.74 -32.51
N LYS A 293 -21.66 -29.58 -33.16
CA LYS A 293 -22.14 -29.41 -34.53
C LYS A 293 -21.36 -30.28 -35.52
N GLN A 294 -20.04 -30.27 -35.47
CA GLN A 294 -19.19 -31.14 -36.33
C GLN A 294 -19.47 -32.61 -36.08
N LYS A 295 -19.66 -33.03 -34.85
CA LYS A 295 -20.01 -34.40 -34.53
C LYS A 295 -21.32 -34.80 -35.20
N LYS A 296 -22.38 -33.99 -35.09
CA LYS A 296 -23.69 -34.26 -35.70
C LYS A 296 -23.57 -34.33 -37.22
N VAL A 297 -22.81 -33.44 -37.85
CA VAL A 297 -22.54 -33.48 -39.30
C VAL A 297 -21.79 -34.76 -39.70
N SER A 298 -20.80 -35.17 -38.93
CA SER A 298 -20.04 -36.39 -39.17
C SER A 298 -20.88 -37.68 -39.05
N GLU A 299 -21.79 -37.72 -38.05
CA GLU A 299 -22.75 -38.82 -37.86
C GLU A 299 -23.70 -38.90 -39.08
N ILE A 300 -24.32 -37.79 -39.47
CA ILE A 300 -25.21 -37.73 -40.66
C ILE A 300 -24.47 -38.19 -41.92
N LYS A 301 -23.22 -37.68 -42.10
CA LYS A 301 -22.43 -38.09 -43.26
C LYS A 301 -22.09 -39.58 -43.26
N SER A 302 -21.77 -40.15 -42.10
CA SER A 302 -21.50 -41.58 -41.95
C SER A 302 -22.75 -42.43 -42.25
N ASP A 303 -23.88 -42.04 -41.70
CA ASP A 303 -25.16 -42.72 -41.91
C ASP A 303 -25.61 -42.64 -43.37
N PHE A 304 -25.42 -41.45 -43.98
CA PHE A 304 -25.68 -41.26 -45.42
C PHE A 304 -24.80 -42.20 -46.29
N ILE A 305 -23.49 -42.23 -46.04
CA ILE A 305 -22.57 -43.11 -46.80
C ILE A 305 -22.94 -44.59 -46.59
N ASN A 306 -23.22 -45.02 -45.38
CA ASN A 306 -23.61 -46.37 -45.08
C ASN A 306 -24.91 -46.76 -45.75
N ASN A 307 -25.95 -45.89 -45.67
CA ASN A 307 -27.23 -46.15 -46.33
C ASN A 307 -27.07 -46.17 -47.86
N MET A 308 -26.34 -45.20 -48.44
CA MET A 308 -26.08 -45.18 -49.89
C MET A 308 -25.33 -46.45 -50.34
N THR A 309 -24.33 -46.88 -49.57
CA THR A 309 -23.57 -48.10 -49.88
C THR A 309 -24.50 -49.33 -49.92
N HIS A 310 -25.42 -49.39 -48.95
CA HIS A 310 -26.37 -50.52 -48.90
C HIS A 310 -27.43 -50.41 -49.99
N GLU A 311 -27.96 -49.22 -50.27
CA GLU A 311 -28.92 -48.99 -51.37
C GLU A 311 -28.32 -49.24 -52.78
N PHE A 312 -27.02 -48.96 -52.97
CA PHE A 312 -26.35 -49.28 -54.24
C PHE A 312 -25.94 -50.74 -54.41
N LYS A 313 -25.70 -51.44 -53.29
CA LYS A 313 -25.26 -52.89 -53.39
C LYS A 313 -26.33 -53.75 -54.01
N THR A 314 -27.58 -53.52 -53.75
CA THR A 314 -28.72 -54.32 -54.25
C THR A 314 -28.87 -54.18 -55.80
N PRO A 315 -28.98 -52.95 -56.37
CA PRO A 315 -29.11 -52.80 -57.84
C PRO A 315 -27.88 -53.26 -58.56
N ILE A 316 -26.66 -53.04 -58.04
CA ILE A 316 -25.43 -53.55 -58.65
C ILE A 316 -25.45 -55.08 -58.67
N ALA A 317 -25.89 -55.77 -57.66
CA ALA A 317 -26.02 -57.22 -57.62
C ALA A 317 -27.06 -57.71 -58.61
N THR A 318 -28.20 -57.01 -58.74
CA THR A 318 -29.25 -57.33 -59.72
C THR A 318 -28.74 -57.18 -61.17
N ILE A 319 -28.02 -56.09 -61.47
CA ILE A 319 -27.40 -55.87 -62.80
C ILE A 319 -26.38 -56.96 -63.09
N LYS A 320 -25.53 -57.31 -62.09
CA LYS A 320 -24.56 -58.38 -62.24
C LYS A 320 -25.22 -59.75 -62.61
N LEU A 321 -26.25 -60.10 -61.82
CA LEU A 321 -27.03 -61.33 -62.06
C LEU A 321 -27.66 -61.36 -63.47
N ALA A 322 -28.22 -60.21 -63.88
CA ALA A 322 -28.81 -60.11 -65.22
C ALA A 322 -27.76 -60.23 -66.36
N LEU A 323 -26.59 -59.63 -66.16
CA LEU A 323 -25.45 -59.78 -67.08
C LEU A 323 -24.94 -61.24 -67.15
N ASP A 324 -24.79 -61.91 -65.99
CA ASP A 324 -24.37 -63.29 -65.90
C ASP A 324 -25.40 -64.24 -66.60
N ALA A 325 -26.69 -63.90 -66.44
CA ALA A 325 -27.72 -64.64 -67.14
C ALA A 325 -27.70 -64.43 -68.63
N ILE A 326 -27.47 -63.27 -69.17
CA ILE A 326 -27.34 -63.00 -70.62
C ILE A 326 -26.15 -63.71 -71.21
N ASN A 327 -25.06 -63.93 -70.51
CA ASN A 327 -23.87 -64.64 -70.95
C ASN A 327 -24.03 -66.16 -70.93
N ASN A 328 -25.17 -66.70 -70.49
CA ASN A 328 -25.41 -68.12 -70.50
C ASN A 328 -25.90 -68.55 -71.87
N ASP A 329 -25.27 -69.61 -72.42
CA ASP A 329 -25.54 -70.17 -73.82
C ASP A 329 -27.01 -70.48 -74.06
N LYS A 330 -27.78 -70.88 -73.01
CA LYS A 330 -29.21 -71.19 -73.08
C LYS A 330 -30.11 -69.96 -73.21
N ILE A 331 -29.63 -68.77 -72.81
CA ILE A 331 -30.39 -67.50 -72.87
C ILE A 331 -29.90 -66.69 -74.05
N GLN A 332 -28.67 -66.82 -74.47
CA GLN A 332 -28.07 -66.08 -75.58
C GLN A 332 -28.84 -66.24 -76.90
N ASN A 333 -29.44 -67.44 -77.13
CA ASN A 333 -30.22 -67.79 -78.29
C ASN A 333 -31.75 -67.49 -78.15
N ASP A 334 -32.24 -67.09 -77.00
CA ASP A 334 -33.65 -66.75 -76.71
C ASP A 334 -33.82 -65.22 -76.63
N LEU A 335 -34.25 -64.59 -77.73
CA LEU A 335 -34.40 -63.17 -77.88
C LEU A 335 -35.37 -62.58 -76.81
N ASN A 336 -36.41 -63.31 -76.46
CA ASN A 336 -37.38 -62.83 -75.46
C ASN A 336 -36.77 -62.75 -74.02
N LYS A 337 -36.02 -63.75 -73.63
CA LYS A 337 -35.38 -63.77 -72.34
C LYS A 337 -34.24 -62.79 -72.31
N ARG A 338 -33.43 -62.62 -73.31
CA ARG A 338 -32.38 -61.62 -73.39
C ARG A 338 -32.93 -60.20 -73.29
N ASN A 339 -34.00 -59.87 -74.00
CA ASN A 339 -34.62 -58.58 -73.89
C ASN A 339 -35.21 -58.29 -72.48
N LYS A 340 -35.72 -59.31 -71.80
CA LYS A 340 -36.18 -59.20 -70.40
C LYS A 340 -35.02 -58.81 -69.46
N TYR A 341 -33.89 -59.43 -69.56
CA TYR A 341 -32.74 -59.10 -68.73
C TYR A 341 -32.10 -57.74 -69.11
N LEU A 342 -32.04 -57.40 -70.40
CA LEU A 342 -31.61 -56.04 -70.82
C LEU A 342 -32.54 -54.93 -70.25
N LYS A 343 -33.84 -55.14 -70.22
CA LYS A 343 -34.82 -54.25 -69.65
C LYS A 343 -34.58 -54.16 -68.12
N MET A 344 -34.33 -55.27 -67.46
CA MET A 344 -34.02 -55.28 -66.00
C MET A 344 -32.79 -54.46 -65.65
N ILE A 345 -31.74 -54.54 -66.47
CA ILE A 345 -30.51 -53.70 -66.31
C ILE A 345 -30.83 -52.24 -66.54
N LYS A 346 -31.65 -51.91 -67.54
CA LYS A 346 -32.04 -50.52 -67.79
C LYS A 346 -32.85 -49.97 -66.67
N ASP A 347 -33.89 -50.68 -66.24
CA ASP A 347 -34.76 -50.23 -65.12
C ASP A 347 -33.98 -50.03 -63.84
N GLU A 348 -32.98 -50.87 -63.53
CA GLU A 348 -32.16 -50.74 -62.34
C GLU A 348 -31.15 -49.61 -62.46
N ASN A 349 -30.63 -49.32 -63.61
CA ASN A 349 -29.73 -48.17 -63.85
C ASN A 349 -30.53 -46.86 -63.78
N GLU A 350 -31.75 -46.78 -64.30
CA GLU A 350 -32.61 -45.62 -64.11
C GLU A 350 -32.95 -45.38 -62.64
N ARG A 351 -33.24 -46.47 -61.92
CA ARG A 351 -33.50 -46.39 -60.46
C ARG A 351 -32.27 -45.88 -59.71
N MET A 352 -31.06 -46.31 -60.04
CA MET A 352 -29.82 -45.78 -59.45
C MET A 352 -29.63 -44.31 -59.75
N ASN A 353 -29.97 -43.84 -60.95
CA ASN A 353 -29.83 -42.46 -61.36
C ASN A 353 -30.80 -41.52 -60.59
N PHE A 354 -31.99 -42.00 -60.14
CA PHE A 354 -32.91 -41.27 -59.33
C PHE A 354 -32.52 -41.20 -57.85
N GLN A 355 -31.58 -42.08 -57.43
CA GLN A 355 -31.12 -42.11 -56.01
C GLN A 355 -29.89 -41.28 -55.76
N VAL A 356 -29.20 -40.75 -56.75
CA VAL A 356 -28.10 -39.81 -56.70
C VAL A 356 -28.59 -38.38 -56.75
#